data_408ee1d2ed4f51e116b05c19228ab8ac
#
_entry.id   408ee1d2ed4f51e116b05c19228ab8ac
#
_cell.length_a   1.000
_cell.length_b   1.000
_cell.length_c   1.000
_cell.angle_alpha   90.00
_cell.angle_beta   90.00
_cell.angle_gamma   90.00
#
_symmetry.space_group_name_H-M   'P 1'
#
loop_
_entity.id
_entity.type
_entity.pdbx_description
1 polymer ?
#
loop_
_entity_poly.entity_id
_entity_poly.type
_entity_poly.pdbx_seq_one_letter_code
_entity_poly.pdbx_strand_id
1 'polypeptide(L)'
;MKNKYLYILSALFLGACAAPTSSLDLSSNKIDKTGYLFYQNSDINLHISELKNKLVLPAEEYGVPDYINLLPNARRDYRSGYHMGVDFSSPMNYPIKAAFDGVVIRSNPFQQDVDIDTYNYFLNLSSRVGKTPDDIYNFILLGKSVVIDHGYNITDKYRAITVYSHLSSIREGMMAGDIVKAGDIIGLSGNTGTSSGALQNDKGAHLHWELFFDDKSGRYFLGQNIPSDLLKINIEQLFQ
;
A
#
# COMPACT_ATOMS: atom_id res chain seq x y z
N MET A 1 -82.38 40.45 7.59
CA MET A 1 -81.82 39.43 6.71
C MET A 1 -80.71 38.72 7.45
N LYS A 2 -80.97 37.49 7.89
CA LYS A 2 -80.01 36.70 8.70
C LYS A 2 -79.65 35.46 7.85
N ASN A 3 -78.41 35.36 7.37
CA ASN A 3 -77.90 34.17 6.70
C ASN A 3 -77.45 33.18 7.77
N LYS A 4 -78.09 31.99 7.73
CA LYS A 4 -77.62 30.80 8.53
C LYS A 4 -76.66 29.99 7.66
N TYR A 5 -75.45 29.87 8.11
CA TYR A 5 -74.51 28.91 7.53
C TYR A 5 -74.66 27.56 8.26
N LEU A 6 -74.97 26.57 7.44
CA LEU A 6 -75.10 25.18 7.81
C LEU A 6 -73.69 24.53 7.75
N TYR A 7 -73.13 24.10 8.90
CA TYR A 7 -71.87 23.33 8.92
C TYR A 7 -72.23 21.86 8.74
N ILE A 8 -71.72 21.28 7.63
CA ILE A 8 -71.74 19.84 7.41
C ILE A 8 -70.42 19.29 8.00
N LEU A 9 -70.52 18.49 9.08
CA LEU A 9 -69.45 17.73 9.65
C LEU A 9 -69.26 16.47 8.76
N SER A 10 -68.21 16.44 7.95
CA SER A 10 -67.75 15.21 7.27
C SER A 10 -66.76 14.48 8.19
N ALA A 11 -67.18 13.33 8.72
CA ALA A 11 -66.29 12.44 9.45
C ALA A 11 -65.33 11.74 8.48
N LEU A 12 -64.06 12.10 8.53
CA LEU A 12 -63.02 11.37 7.84
C LEU A 12 -62.66 10.10 8.65
N PHE A 13 -62.99 8.95 8.10
CA PHE A 13 -62.45 7.67 8.56
C PHE A 13 -60.99 7.57 8.12
N LEU A 14 -60.05 7.75 9.04
CA LEU A 14 -58.65 7.42 8.88
C LEU A 14 -58.48 5.89 9.02
N GLY A 15 -58.53 5.20 7.90
CA GLY A 15 -58.07 3.81 7.82
C GLY A 15 -56.57 3.78 8.00
N ALA A 16 -56.08 3.28 9.14
CA ALA A 16 -54.67 3.00 9.32
C ALA A 16 -54.27 1.77 8.49
N CYS A 17 -53.72 2.03 7.29
CA CYS A 17 -52.95 1.01 6.57
C CYS A 17 -51.65 0.79 7.35
N ALA A 18 -51.56 -0.29 8.13
CA ALA A 18 -50.31 -0.78 8.64
C ALA A 18 -49.45 -1.24 7.44
N ALA A 19 -48.43 -0.44 7.07
CA ALA A 19 -47.41 -0.88 6.13
C ALA A 19 -46.68 -2.08 6.73
N PRO A 20 -46.40 -3.14 5.96
CA PRO A 20 -45.54 -4.21 6.46
C PRO A 20 -44.16 -3.62 6.69
N THR A 21 -43.71 -3.61 7.94
CA THR A 21 -42.33 -3.38 8.31
C THR A 21 -41.52 -4.58 7.84
N SER A 22 -41.18 -4.64 6.57
CA SER A 22 -40.06 -5.47 6.14
C SER A 22 -38.81 -4.79 6.72
N SER A 23 -38.33 -5.33 7.82
CA SER A 23 -36.96 -5.11 8.24
C SER A 23 -36.08 -5.59 7.07
N LEU A 24 -35.63 -4.65 6.24
CA LEU A 24 -34.50 -4.90 5.36
C LEU A 24 -33.35 -5.32 6.30
N ASP A 25 -33.12 -6.62 6.34
CA ASP A 25 -31.96 -7.21 6.97
C ASP A 25 -30.74 -6.73 6.17
N LEU A 26 -30.21 -5.56 6.54
CA LEU A 26 -28.93 -5.03 6.10
C LEU A 26 -27.83 -5.78 6.85
N SER A 27 -27.90 -7.11 6.87
CA SER A 27 -26.72 -7.91 7.03
C SER A 27 -25.88 -7.67 5.76
N SER A 28 -25.08 -6.61 5.79
CA SER A 28 -24.01 -6.44 4.83
C SER A 28 -23.21 -7.74 4.87
N ASN A 29 -23.31 -8.56 3.83
CA ASN A 29 -22.42 -9.70 3.61
C ASN A 29 -20.99 -9.12 3.59
N LYS A 30 -20.38 -9.01 4.77
CA LYS A 30 -19.00 -8.59 4.91
C LYS A 30 -18.18 -9.69 4.25
N ILE A 31 -17.71 -9.42 3.04
CA ILE A 31 -16.88 -10.37 2.29
C ILE A 31 -15.68 -10.69 3.17
N ASP A 32 -15.48 -11.97 3.44
CA ASP A 32 -14.25 -12.42 4.10
C ASP A 32 -13.07 -12.14 3.18
N LYS A 33 -12.12 -11.34 3.65
CA LYS A 33 -10.91 -10.97 2.92
C LYS A 33 -9.66 -11.72 3.38
N THR A 34 -9.83 -12.82 4.07
CA THR A 34 -8.73 -13.71 4.43
C THR A 34 -8.06 -14.26 3.17
N GLY A 35 -6.73 -14.17 3.11
CA GLY A 35 -5.91 -14.60 1.97
C GLY A 35 -5.92 -13.68 0.75
N TYR A 36 -6.69 -12.57 0.77
CA TYR A 36 -6.57 -11.58 -0.31
C TYR A 36 -5.34 -10.69 -0.13
N LEU A 37 -4.62 -10.48 -1.22
CA LEU A 37 -3.44 -9.62 -1.29
C LEU A 37 -3.82 -8.16 -1.53
N PHE A 38 -4.88 -7.92 -2.26
CA PHE A 38 -5.61 -6.65 -2.36
C PHE A 38 -7.05 -6.94 -2.79
N TYR A 39 -7.94 -5.99 -2.57
CA TYR A 39 -9.35 -6.11 -2.91
C TYR A 39 -9.96 -4.77 -3.29
N GLN A 40 -10.38 -4.60 -4.53
CA GLN A 40 -11.11 -3.42 -4.97
C GLN A 40 -12.62 -3.73 -5.10
N ASN A 41 -12.96 -4.83 -5.79
CA ASN A 41 -14.32 -5.35 -5.94
C ASN A 41 -14.26 -6.84 -6.33
N SER A 42 -15.41 -7.47 -6.68
CA SER A 42 -15.48 -8.89 -7.04
C SER A 42 -14.55 -9.30 -8.18
N ASP A 43 -14.30 -8.40 -9.14
CA ASP A 43 -13.54 -8.69 -10.35
C ASP A 43 -12.08 -8.21 -10.26
N ILE A 44 -11.82 -7.24 -9.39
CA ILE A 44 -10.50 -6.61 -9.19
C ILE A 44 -10.01 -6.96 -7.80
N ASN A 45 -9.32 -8.06 -7.69
CA ASN A 45 -8.74 -8.60 -6.46
C ASN A 45 -7.69 -9.66 -6.82
N LEU A 46 -6.88 -10.05 -5.84
CA LEU A 46 -5.96 -11.17 -5.97
C LEU A 46 -5.94 -11.95 -4.66
N HIS A 47 -6.22 -13.24 -4.74
CA HIS A 47 -6.12 -14.15 -3.61
C HIS A 47 -4.78 -14.89 -3.64
N ILE A 48 -4.24 -15.26 -2.48
CA ILE A 48 -2.94 -15.95 -2.33
C ILE A 48 -2.86 -17.25 -3.11
N SER A 49 -3.99 -17.96 -3.29
CA SER A 49 -4.05 -19.20 -4.08
C SER A 49 -3.85 -19.01 -5.59
N GLU A 50 -3.88 -17.76 -6.06
CA GLU A 50 -3.62 -17.42 -7.47
C GLU A 50 -2.14 -17.12 -7.74
N LEU A 51 -1.28 -17.19 -6.72
CA LEU A 51 0.16 -17.07 -6.89
C LEU A 51 0.76 -18.39 -7.38
N LYS A 52 1.68 -18.29 -8.33
CA LYS A 52 2.43 -19.42 -8.87
C LYS A 52 3.44 -19.98 -7.88
N ASN A 53 4.08 -19.09 -7.11
CA ASN A 53 5.13 -19.42 -6.16
C ASN A 53 5.11 -18.47 -4.98
N LYS A 54 5.73 -18.88 -3.87
CA LYS A 54 6.04 -18.02 -2.75
C LYS A 54 7.21 -17.09 -3.08
N LEU A 55 7.27 -15.96 -2.42
CA LEU A 55 8.36 -14.99 -2.54
C LEU A 55 9.42 -15.26 -1.46
N VAL A 56 10.64 -14.88 -1.74
CA VAL A 56 11.72 -14.80 -0.74
C VAL A 56 11.51 -13.57 0.12
N LEU A 57 11.65 -13.73 1.44
CA LEU A 57 11.59 -12.61 2.37
C LEU A 57 12.76 -11.64 2.08
N PRO A 58 12.51 -10.36 1.74
CA PRO A 58 13.57 -9.47 1.28
C PRO A 58 14.58 -9.07 2.38
N ALA A 59 14.17 -9.10 3.65
CA ALA A 59 15.02 -8.93 4.83
C ALA A 59 14.92 -10.21 5.69
N GLU A 60 15.73 -11.21 5.39
CA GLU A 60 15.56 -12.62 5.80
C GLU A 60 15.33 -12.85 7.30
N GLU A 61 15.99 -12.11 8.17
CA GLU A 61 15.84 -12.25 9.63
C GLU A 61 14.74 -11.36 10.23
N TYR A 62 14.11 -10.51 9.39
CA TYR A 62 13.12 -9.53 9.80
C TYR A 62 11.78 -9.87 9.13
N GLY A 63 10.92 -10.55 9.86
CA GLY A 63 9.58 -10.94 9.40
C GLY A 63 8.63 -9.76 9.19
N VAL A 64 7.43 -10.05 8.71
CA VAL A 64 6.34 -9.06 8.60
C VAL A 64 6.05 -8.47 9.98
N PRO A 65 6.07 -7.14 10.15
CA PRO A 65 5.95 -6.51 11.46
C PRO A 65 4.55 -6.67 12.07
N ASP A 66 4.50 -6.73 13.40
CA ASP A 66 3.22 -6.71 14.16
C ASP A 66 2.57 -5.33 14.18
N TYR A 67 3.40 -4.28 14.09
CA TYR A 67 2.93 -2.92 14.29
C TYR A 67 2.25 -2.38 13.03
N ILE A 68 0.95 -2.09 13.13
CA ILE A 68 0.12 -1.75 11.97
C ILE A 68 0.60 -0.52 11.19
N ASN A 69 1.30 0.42 11.85
CA ASN A 69 1.84 1.59 11.15
C ASN A 69 3.01 1.24 10.20
N LEU A 70 3.57 0.04 10.31
CA LEU A 70 4.60 -0.48 9.42
C LEU A 70 4.02 -1.31 8.26
N LEU A 71 2.70 -1.48 8.24
CA LEU A 71 1.95 -2.23 7.24
C LEU A 71 1.26 -1.31 6.23
N PRO A 72 0.84 -1.83 5.07
CA PRO A 72 0.08 -1.07 4.08
C PRO A 72 -1.22 -0.46 4.65
N ASN A 73 -1.77 0.55 3.98
CA ASN A 73 -2.94 1.35 4.37
C ASN A 73 -2.73 2.27 5.59
N ALA A 74 -1.62 2.19 6.32
CA ALA A 74 -1.35 3.11 7.42
C ALA A 74 -1.33 4.55 6.90
N ARG A 75 -2.07 5.44 7.59
CA ARG A 75 -2.15 6.85 7.19
C ARG A 75 -0.81 7.55 7.39
N ARG A 76 -0.47 8.42 6.45
CA ARG A 76 0.70 9.30 6.47
C ARG A 76 0.20 10.75 6.37
N ASP A 77 -0.53 11.21 7.41
CA ASP A 77 -1.21 12.51 7.43
C ASP A 77 -0.25 13.67 7.20
N TYR A 78 0.99 13.55 7.65
CA TYR A 78 2.05 14.56 7.47
C TYR A 78 2.39 14.85 5.99
N ARG A 79 1.96 13.99 5.06
CA ARG A 79 2.14 14.16 3.61
C ARG A 79 0.87 13.90 2.79
N SER A 80 -0.29 13.82 3.44
CA SER A 80 -1.58 13.48 2.81
C SER A 80 -1.52 12.23 1.92
N GLY A 81 -1.04 11.13 2.48
CA GLY A 81 -0.90 9.86 1.78
C GLY A 81 -1.14 8.65 2.66
N TYR A 82 -0.90 7.50 2.07
CA TYR A 82 -0.93 6.20 2.74
C TYR A 82 0.41 5.50 2.60
N HIS A 83 0.66 4.57 3.48
CA HIS A 83 1.74 3.60 3.37
C HIS A 83 1.36 2.54 2.34
N MET A 84 2.15 2.36 1.28
CA MET A 84 1.84 1.42 0.21
C MET A 84 2.67 0.13 0.31
N GLY A 85 3.53 0.02 1.32
CA GLY A 85 4.43 -1.10 1.51
C GLY A 85 4.47 -1.65 2.92
N VAL A 86 5.46 -2.50 3.15
CA VAL A 86 5.83 -3.07 4.45
C VAL A 86 7.18 -2.51 4.85
N ASP A 87 7.27 -1.98 6.08
CA ASP A 87 8.54 -1.50 6.66
C ASP A 87 9.17 -2.63 7.50
N PHE A 88 10.09 -3.39 6.92
CA PHE A 88 10.87 -4.39 7.64
C PHE A 88 11.93 -3.71 8.51
N SER A 89 11.90 -3.95 9.82
CA SER A 89 12.75 -3.28 10.83
C SER A 89 14.23 -3.73 10.76
N SER A 90 14.78 -3.83 9.57
CA SER A 90 16.18 -4.22 9.34
C SER A 90 17.13 -3.07 9.74
N PRO A 91 18.26 -3.36 10.40
CA PRO A 91 19.21 -2.33 10.81
C PRO A 91 19.96 -1.71 9.61
N MET A 92 20.68 -0.63 9.85
CA MET A 92 21.55 0.00 8.86
C MET A 92 22.54 -1.01 8.27
N ASN A 93 22.67 -1.00 6.94
CA ASN A 93 23.56 -1.87 6.17
C ASN A 93 23.26 -3.38 6.23
N TYR A 94 22.03 -3.77 6.56
CA TYR A 94 21.60 -5.16 6.45
C TYR A 94 21.38 -5.57 4.98
N PRO A 95 21.83 -6.77 4.53
CA PRO A 95 21.67 -7.23 3.16
C PRO A 95 20.19 -7.38 2.76
N ILE A 96 19.81 -6.77 1.63
CA ILE A 96 18.45 -6.83 1.07
C ILE A 96 18.47 -7.70 -0.18
N LYS A 97 17.52 -8.65 -0.23
CA LYS A 97 17.38 -9.64 -1.30
C LYS A 97 16.23 -9.30 -2.24
N ALA A 98 16.39 -9.64 -3.53
CA ALA A 98 15.28 -9.65 -4.47
C ALA A 98 14.24 -10.70 -4.03
N ALA A 99 12.98 -10.31 -3.89
CA ALA A 99 11.92 -11.20 -3.43
C ALA A 99 11.52 -12.26 -4.48
N PHE A 100 11.78 -12.00 -5.75
CA PHE A 100 11.48 -12.90 -6.87
C PHE A 100 12.37 -12.61 -8.08
N ASP A 101 12.39 -13.54 -9.04
CA ASP A 101 13.07 -13.37 -10.33
C ASP A 101 12.48 -12.18 -11.10
N GLY A 102 13.31 -11.37 -11.74
CA GLY A 102 12.81 -10.24 -12.53
C GLY A 102 13.88 -9.45 -13.23
N VAL A 103 13.46 -8.33 -13.80
CA VAL A 103 14.33 -7.36 -14.49
C VAL A 103 14.31 -6.05 -13.71
N VAL A 104 15.48 -5.51 -13.39
CA VAL A 104 15.61 -4.19 -12.79
C VAL A 104 15.12 -3.15 -13.81
N ILE A 105 14.10 -2.36 -13.45
CA ILE A 105 13.58 -1.28 -14.30
C ILE A 105 13.96 0.11 -13.79
N ARG A 106 14.43 0.22 -12.56
CA ARG A 106 15.04 1.43 -11.98
C ARG A 106 16.08 1.04 -10.93
N SER A 107 17.22 1.73 -10.98
CA SER A 107 18.28 1.69 -9.97
C SER A 107 18.83 3.10 -9.85
N ASN A 108 18.88 3.67 -8.65
CA ASN A 108 19.33 5.04 -8.42
C ASN A 108 20.42 5.13 -7.32
N PRO A 109 21.58 4.48 -7.51
CA PRO A 109 22.64 4.39 -6.50
C PRO A 109 23.23 5.75 -6.09
N PHE A 110 23.11 6.77 -6.95
CA PHE A 110 23.66 8.11 -6.72
C PHE A 110 22.66 9.10 -6.13
N GLN A 111 21.43 8.63 -5.80
CA GLN A 111 20.45 9.48 -5.14
C GLN A 111 21.01 10.01 -3.82
N GLN A 112 20.94 11.33 -3.65
CA GLN A 112 21.32 12.01 -2.42
C GLN A 112 20.07 12.43 -1.66
N ASP A 113 20.14 12.42 -0.34
CA ASP A 113 19.11 13.04 0.48
C ASP A 113 19.12 14.55 0.31
N VAL A 114 17.93 15.15 0.31
CA VAL A 114 17.79 16.60 0.45
C VAL A 114 18.02 16.98 1.92
N ASP A 115 18.38 18.24 2.19
CA ASP A 115 18.45 18.72 3.56
C ASP A 115 17.07 18.72 4.24
N ILE A 116 17.06 18.82 5.57
CA ILE A 116 15.83 18.69 6.37
C ILE A 116 14.80 19.79 6.07
N ASP A 117 15.23 21.01 5.72
CA ASP A 117 14.31 22.11 5.41
C ASP A 117 13.61 21.86 4.07
N THR A 118 14.36 21.39 3.07
CA THR A 118 13.83 20.97 1.77
C THR A 118 12.91 19.76 1.90
N TYR A 119 13.28 18.78 2.73
CA TYR A 119 12.44 17.61 3.03
C TYR A 119 11.08 18.06 3.62
N ASN A 120 11.11 18.91 4.65
CA ASN A 120 9.91 19.45 5.29
C ASN A 120 9.08 20.30 4.32
N TYR A 121 9.71 21.05 3.43
CA TYR A 121 9.01 21.81 2.39
C TYR A 121 8.17 20.89 1.49
N PHE A 122 8.72 19.75 1.03
CA PHE A 122 8.00 18.80 0.19
C PHE A 122 6.87 18.09 0.94
N LEU A 123 7.05 17.77 2.23
CA LEU A 123 5.95 17.22 3.05
C LEU A 123 4.81 18.24 3.20
N ASN A 124 5.13 19.49 3.50
CA ASN A 124 4.15 20.58 3.62
C ASN A 124 3.45 20.87 2.29
N LEU A 125 4.18 20.80 1.17
CA LEU A 125 3.59 20.94 -0.17
C LEU A 125 2.59 19.80 -0.42
N SER A 126 2.96 18.56 -0.15
CA SER A 126 2.09 17.39 -0.27
C SER A 126 0.82 17.54 0.57
N SER A 127 0.97 17.99 1.82
CA SER A 127 -0.15 18.24 2.72
C SER A 127 -1.10 19.32 2.18
N ARG A 128 -0.58 20.42 1.66
CA ARG A 128 -1.38 21.52 1.07
C ARG A 128 -2.10 21.11 -0.22
N VAL A 129 -1.48 20.26 -1.03
CA VAL A 129 -2.07 19.73 -2.28
C VAL A 129 -3.11 18.65 -1.98
N GLY A 130 -3.12 18.09 -0.77
CA GLY A 130 -4.04 17.02 -0.35
C GLY A 130 -3.64 15.63 -0.84
N LYS A 131 -2.46 15.49 -1.45
CA LYS A 131 -1.84 14.21 -1.84
C LYS A 131 -0.33 14.38 -1.97
N THR A 132 0.40 13.28 -1.82
CA THR A 132 1.84 13.27 -2.18
C THR A 132 1.97 13.20 -3.70
N PRO A 133 2.58 14.20 -4.39
CA PRO A 133 2.89 14.11 -5.81
C PRO A 133 3.84 12.94 -6.11
N ASP A 134 3.67 12.32 -7.28
CA ASP A 134 4.42 11.11 -7.66
C ASP A 134 5.93 11.35 -7.79
N ASP A 135 6.34 12.54 -8.24
CA ASP A 135 7.75 12.93 -8.32
C ASP A 135 8.37 13.09 -6.93
N ILE A 136 7.68 13.74 -5.99
CA ILE A 136 8.12 13.82 -4.59
C ILE A 136 8.24 12.42 -3.99
N TYR A 137 7.23 11.57 -4.21
CA TYR A 137 7.27 10.21 -3.70
C TYR A 137 8.45 9.42 -4.26
N ASN A 138 8.58 9.38 -5.59
CA ASN A 138 9.55 8.52 -6.28
C ASN A 138 10.99 9.01 -6.19
N PHE A 139 11.23 10.34 -6.12
CA PHE A 139 12.59 10.90 -6.22
C PHE A 139 13.09 11.54 -4.93
N ILE A 140 12.20 11.74 -3.94
CA ILE A 140 12.59 12.28 -2.63
C ILE A 140 12.34 11.24 -1.55
N LEU A 141 11.06 10.81 -1.38
CA LEU A 141 10.66 10.01 -0.23
C LEU A 141 11.12 8.55 -0.28
N LEU A 142 11.30 7.96 -1.46
CA LEU A 142 11.84 6.60 -1.57
C LEU A 142 13.36 6.53 -1.35
N GLY A 143 14.09 7.65 -1.45
CA GLY A 143 15.54 7.66 -1.33
C GLY A 143 16.23 6.79 -2.37
N LYS A 144 17.38 6.18 -2.02
CA LYS A 144 18.00 5.16 -2.86
C LYS A 144 17.11 3.96 -2.97
N SER A 145 16.75 3.58 -4.19
CA SER A 145 15.78 2.51 -4.43
C SER A 145 16.10 1.68 -5.67
N VAL A 146 15.65 0.42 -5.62
CA VAL A 146 15.64 -0.51 -6.74
C VAL A 146 14.19 -0.88 -7.03
N VAL A 147 13.81 -0.90 -8.32
CA VAL A 147 12.49 -1.35 -8.77
C VAL A 147 12.70 -2.53 -9.73
N ILE A 148 12.01 -3.63 -9.45
CA ILE A 148 12.11 -4.88 -10.20
C ILE A 148 10.75 -5.21 -10.79
N ASP A 149 10.73 -5.47 -12.09
CA ASP A 149 9.57 -5.97 -12.82
C ASP A 149 9.66 -7.50 -12.93
N HIS A 150 8.66 -8.16 -12.42
CA HIS A 150 8.53 -9.61 -12.43
C HIS A 150 7.65 -10.13 -13.58
N GLY A 151 7.08 -9.20 -14.39
CA GLY A 151 6.11 -9.55 -15.41
C GLY A 151 4.92 -10.29 -14.80
N TYR A 152 4.45 -11.33 -15.49
CA TYR A 152 3.37 -12.22 -15.04
C TYR A 152 3.89 -13.51 -14.38
N ASN A 153 5.12 -13.49 -13.82
CA ASN A 153 5.73 -14.69 -13.24
C ASN A 153 5.23 -15.00 -11.83
N ILE A 154 4.74 -14.00 -11.09
CA ILE A 154 4.16 -14.18 -9.74
C ILE A 154 2.71 -14.66 -9.85
N THR A 155 1.93 -14.11 -10.78
CA THR A 155 0.54 -14.49 -11.07
C THR A 155 0.25 -14.30 -12.56
N ASP A 156 -0.69 -15.06 -13.14
CA ASP A 156 -1.11 -14.89 -14.53
C ASP A 156 -2.03 -13.68 -14.73
N LYS A 157 -2.64 -13.19 -13.65
CA LYS A 157 -3.69 -12.17 -13.68
C LYS A 157 -3.13 -10.74 -13.76
N TYR A 158 -2.00 -10.47 -13.10
CA TYR A 158 -1.41 -9.15 -12.96
C TYR A 158 0.09 -9.16 -13.24
N ARG A 159 0.58 -8.10 -13.86
CA ARG A 159 2.00 -7.81 -13.87
C ARG A 159 2.43 -7.35 -12.49
N ALA A 160 3.45 -7.99 -11.92
CA ALA A 160 3.92 -7.68 -10.58
C ALA A 160 5.22 -6.86 -10.61
N ILE A 161 5.30 -5.86 -9.74
CA ILE A 161 6.46 -4.96 -9.61
C ILE A 161 6.79 -4.79 -8.13
N THR A 162 8.06 -4.97 -7.76
CA THR A 162 8.52 -4.68 -6.39
C THR A 162 9.40 -3.43 -6.34
N VAL A 163 9.31 -2.71 -5.22
CA VAL A 163 10.13 -1.54 -4.91
C VAL A 163 10.87 -1.82 -3.59
N TYR A 164 12.15 -1.54 -3.57
CA TYR A 164 13.03 -1.65 -2.41
C TYR A 164 13.63 -0.27 -2.15
N SER A 165 13.31 0.34 -1.01
CA SER A 165 13.58 1.74 -0.75
C SER A 165 14.34 1.97 0.55
N HIS A 166 14.75 3.20 0.78
CA HIS A 166 15.54 3.66 1.90
C HIS A 166 16.91 2.99 2.00
N LEU A 167 17.43 2.47 0.88
CA LEU A 167 18.70 1.75 0.87
C LEU A 167 19.87 2.69 1.24
N SER A 168 20.83 2.18 2.02
CA SER A 168 22.11 2.86 2.26
C SER A 168 23.00 2.76 1.03
N SER A 169 22.99 1.60 0.37
CA SER A 169 23.70 1.36 -0.89
C SER A 169 22.94 0.38 -1.76
N ILE A 170 23.18 0.47 -3.07
CA ILE A 170 22.71 -0.48 -4.07
C ILE A 170 23.91 -1.30 -4.54
N ARG A 171 23.70 -2.57 -4.90
CA ARG A 171 24.75 -3.45 -5.43
C ARG A 171 25.53 -2.73 -6.55
N GLU A 172 26.84 -2.75 -6.45
CA GLU A 172 27.73 -2.11 -7.42
C GLU A 172 27.43 -2.58 -8.86
N GLY A 173 27.37 -1.63 -9.80
CA GLY A 173 27.10 -1.90 -11.20
C GLY A 173 25.64 -2.22 -11.53
N MET A 174 24.73 -2.32 -10.57
CA MET A 174 23.32 -2.61 -10.84
C MET A 174 22.64 -1.47 -11.58
N MET A 175 22.06 -1.78 -12.74
CA MET A 175 21.37 -0.81 -13.60
C MET A 175 20.06 -1.37 -14.18
N ALA A 176 19.26 -0.49 -14.75
CA ALA A 176 18.05 -0.90 -15.48
C ALA A 176 18.43 -1.83 -16.67
N GLY A 177 17.70 -2.93 -16.79
CA GLY A 177 17.96 -4.00 -17.74
C GLY A 177 18.63 -5.23 -17.14
N ASP A 178 19.22 -5.14 -15.92
CA ASP A 178 19.83 -6.28 -15.26
C ASP A 178 18.77 -7.31 -14.86
N ILE A 179 19.12 -8.59 -15.06
CA ILE A 179 18.31 -9.72 -14.58
C ILE A 179 18.77 -10.05 -13.17
N VAL A 180 17.78 -10.24 -12.27
CA VAL A 180 18.00 -10.69 -10.90
C VAL A 180 17.21 -11.96 -10.63
N LYS A 181 17.75 -12.79 -9.72
CA LYS A 181 17.10 -13.99 -9.23
C LYS A 181 16.58 -13.77 -7.81
N ALA A 182 15.53 -14.50 -7.45
CA ALA A 182 15.05 -14.56 -6.07
C ALA A 182 16.21 -14.90 -5.13
N GLY A 183 16.39 -14.10 -4.08
CA GLY A 183 17.50 -14.25 -3.12
C GLY A 183 18.79 -13.52 -3.47
N ASP A 184 18.95 -12.97 -4.67
CA ASP A 184 20.12 -12.13 -5.02
C ASP A 184 20.16 -10.90 -4.11
N ILE A 185 21.34 -10.59 -3.56
CA ILE A 185 21.53 -9.33 -2.82
C ILE A 185 21.52 -8.18 -3.82
N ILE A 186 20.62 -7.23 -3.61
CA ILE A 186 20.39 -6.05 -4.48
C ILE A 186 20.88 -4.74 -3.85
N GLY A 187 21.13 -4.73 -2.54
CA GLY A 187 21.58 -3.56 -1.81
C GLY A 187 21.62 -3.82 -0.31
N LEU A 188 21.79 -2.75 0.44
CA LEU A 188 21.81 -2.76 1.89
C LEU A 188 20.74 -1.81 2.42
N SER A 189 20.02 -2.20 3.50
CA SER A 189 19.02 -1.32 4.14
C SER A 189 19.65 -0.06 4.73
N GLY A 190 18.84 0.98 4.81
CA GLY A 190 19.29 2.27 5.33
C GLY A 190 18.12 3.13 5.76
N ASN A 191 18.24 4.44 5.57
CA ASN A 191 17.22 5.42 5.90
C ASN A 191 17.15 6.59 4.91
N THR A 192 17.73 6.45 3.70
CA THR A 192 17.68 7.50 2.68
C THR A 192 16.23 7.82 2.30
N GLY A 193 15.94 9.08 1.98
CA GLY A 193 14.57 9.53 1.68
C GLY A 193 13.65 9.68 2.90
N THR A 194 14.17 9.49 4.11
CA THR A 194 13.44 9.71 5.36
C THR A 194 13.90 11.01 6.05
N SER A 195 13.19 11.42 7.10
CA SER A 195 13.63 12.56 7.93
C SER A 195 15.00 12.32 8.58
N SER A 196 15.31 11.07 8.93
CA SER A 196 16.62 10.71 9.49
C SER A 196 17.74 10.80 8.45
N GLY A 197 17.48 10.39 7.20
CA GLY A 197 18.40 10.59 6.08
C GLY A 197 18.62 12.07 5.81
N ALA A 198 17.57 12.89 5.77
CA ALA A 198 17.65 14.35 5.61
C ALA A 198 18.42 15.03 6.76
N LEU A 199 18.39 14.47 7.98
CA LEU A 199 19.17 14.91 9.15
C LEU A 199 20.58 14.30 9.17
N GLN A 200 20.94 13.47 8.20
CA GLN A 200 22.24 12.81 8.10
C GLN A 200 22.64 12.02 9.36
N ASN A 201 21.70 11.24 9.90
CA ASN A 201 21.95 10.35 11.04
C ASN A 201 21.50 8.92 10.73
N ASP A 202 21.96 7.93 11.52
CA ASP A 202 21.72 6.50 11.29
C ASP A 202 20.43 5.97 11.94
N LYS A 203 19.54 6.85 12.44
CA LYS A 203 18.32 6.43 13.14
C LYS A 203 17.26 5.96 12.16
N GLY A 204 16.38 5.08 12.64
CA GLY A 204 15.19 4.65 11.91
C GLY A 204 15.50 3.90 10.62
N ALA A 205 16.66 3.24 10.53
CA ALA A 205 16.97 2.37 9.40
C ALA A 205 15.94 1.24 9.28
N HIS A 206 15.50 0.95 8.06
CA HIS A 206 14.56 -0.11 7.72
C HIS A 206 14.55 -0.35 6.21
N LEU A 207 14.01 -1.48 5.78
CA LEU A 207 13.64 -1.67 4.39
C LEU A 207 12.16 -1.29 4.21
N HIS A 208 11.86 -0.28 3.42
CA HIS A 208 10.52 -0.07 2.88
C HIS A 208 10.37 -0.89 1.60
N TRP A 209 9.46 -1.85 1.60
CA TRP A 209 9.23 -2.77 0.49
C TRP A 209 7.79 -2.68 -0.01
N GLU A 210 7.60 -2.46 -1.33
CA GLU A 210 6.29 -2.42 -1.95
C GLU A 210 6.15 -3.55 -2.97
N LEU A 211 4.93 -4.06 -3.12
CA LEU A 211 4.53 -4.96 -4.19
C LEU A 211 3.27 -4.40 -4.86
N PHE A 212 3.40 -4.10 -6.13
CA PHE A 212 2.31 -3.63 -6.98
C PHE A 212 1.86 -4.72 -7.94
N PHE A 213 0.58 -4.65 -8.27
CA PHE A 213 -0.09 -5.48 -9.26
C PHE A 213 -0.75 -4.58 -10.31
N ASP A 214 -0.32 -4.68 -11.56
CA ASP A 214 -0.78 -3.84 -12.66
C ASP A 214 -1.62 -4.64 -13.65
N ASP A 215 -2.74 -4.05 -14.10
CA ASP A 215 -3.54 -4.51 -15.23
C ASP A 215 -4.08 -3.34 -16.06
N LYS A 216 -5.02 -3.61 -16.98
CA LYS A 216 -5.65 -2.58 -17.81
C LYS A 216 -6.51 -1.59 -16.99
N SER A 217 -6.97 -2.01 -15.82
CA SER A 217 -7.87 -1.22 -14.94
C SER A 217 -7.08 -0.29 -14.01
N GLY A 218 -5.80 -0.59 -13.75
CA GLY A 218 -4.96 0.27 -12.92
C GLY A 218 -3.83 -0.46 -12.21
N ARG A 219 -3.31 0.21 -11.19
CA ARG A 219 -2.28 -0.29 -10.28
C ARG A 219 -2.85 -0.45 -8.88
N TYR A 220 -2.58 -1.60 -8.27
CA TYR A 220 -3.02 -1.96 -6.92
C TYR A 220 -1.79 -2.33 -6.09
N PHE A 221 -1.74 -1.87 -4.84
CA PHE A 221 -0.64 -2.24 -3.93
C PHE A 221 -1.04 -3.37 -2.99
N LEU A 222 -0.07 -4.13 -2.56
CA LEU A 222 -0.22 -5.19 -1.56
C LEU A 222 -0.94 -4.63 -0.32
N GLY A 223 -1.99 -5.29 0.13
CA GLY A 223 -2.80 -4.89 1.28
C GLY A 223 -3.87 -3.85 0.99
N GLN A 224 -3.97 -3.30 -0.22
CA GLN A 224 -4.97 -2.29 -0.56
C GLN A 224 -6.39 -2.77 -0.24
N ASN A 225 -7.13 -1.99 0.57
CA ASN A 225 -8.49 -2.27 1.04
C ASN A 225 -8.65 -3.59 1.81
N ILE A 226 -7.56 -4.15 2.33
CA ILE A 226 -7.59 -5.28 3.27
C ILE A 226 -7.76 -4.73 4.69
N PRO A 227 -8.66 -5.30 5.50
CA PRO A 227 -8.81 -4.94 6.90
C PRO A 227 -7.50 -5.08 7.68
N SER A 228 -7.28 -4.18 8.62
CA SER A 228 -6.02 -4.10 9.37
C SER A 228 -5.68 -5.35 10.18
N ASP A 229 -6.70 -6.04 10.68
CA ASP A 229 -6.59 -7.30 11.42
C ASP A 229 -6.18 -8.50 10.54
N LEU A 230 -6.35 -8.39 9.21
CA LEU A 230 -5.97 -9.42 8.25
C LEU A 230 -4.63 -9.14 7.56
N LEU A 231 -4.16 -7.87 7.57
CA LEU A 231 -2.98 -7.46 6.79
C LEU A 231 -1.76 -8.33 7.06
N LYS A 232 -1.36 -8.48 8.32
CA LYS A 232 -0.19 -9.27 8.68
C LYS A 232 -0.32 -10.71 8.22
N ILE A 233 -1.42 -11.37 8.56
CA ILE A 233 -1.67 -12.78 8.23
C ILE A 233 -1.65 -13.01 6.72
N ASN A 234 -2.30 -12.13 5.94
CA ASN A 234 -2.33 -12.25 4.49
C ASN A 234 -0.95 -12.01 3.86
N ILE A 235 -0.18 -11.03 4.37
CA ILE A 235 1.16 -10.71 3.88
C ILE A 235 2.17 -11.81 4.23
N GLU A 236 2.12 -12.38 5.44
CA GLU A 236 2.99 -13.49 5.83
C GLU A 236 2.86 -14.71 4.89
N GLN A 237 1.66 -14.94 4.36
CA GLN A 237 1.42 -16.04 3.42
C GLN A 237 2.14 -15.88 2.07
N LEU A 238 2.64 -14.68 1.73
CA LEU A 238 3.44 -14.46 0.51
C LEU A 238 4.78 -15.16 0.56
N PHE A 239 5.37 -15.22 1.74
CA PHE A 239 6.77 -15.63 1.91
C PHE A 239 6.89 -17.12 2.25
N GLN A 240 8.02 -17.73 1.89
CA GLN A 240 8.40 -19.08 2.25
C GLN A 240 9.35 -19.05 3.46
#